data_933e5712d4fd2221bbb49e63deae1d9f
#
_entry.id   933e5712d4fd2221bbb49e63deae1d9f
#
_cell.length_a   1.000
_cell.length_b   1.000
_cell.length_c   1.000
_cell.angle_alpha   90.00
_cell.angle_beta   90.00
_cell.angle_gamma   90.00
#
_symmetry.space_group_name_H-M   'P 1'
#
loop_
_entity.id
_entity.type
_entity.pdbx_description
1 polymer ?
#
loop_
_entity_poly.entity_id
_entity_poly.type
_entity_poly.pdbx_seq_one_letter_code
_entity_poly.pdbx_strand_id
1 'polypeptide(L)'
;MKIYQFPTFRVETQLFHSPGAGYDGGLTSGGAQFITPEPGGFSMLEIAPALIDTEWDAPLASWIMSKISGQVFRVRLAPSPQIAFSRQRGMVAVPWSNGQAWSNQENWDGDFTAVYAAAALKGAITMSFDLTGVGPIVLPGHVVGHGSETYLVDEISYVGNVGTAIVTPPLRRNIAVGDNCYLRPWFTGRINNGADIRSAYDNMGHVKPGNIVLQEAVV
;
A
#
# COMPACT_ATOMS: atom_id res chain seq x y z
N MET A 1 -13.52 5.50 -15.26
CA MET A 1 -13.47 6.22 -13.98
C MET A 1 -12.14 6.95 -13.90
N LYS A 2 -12.11 8.21 -13.44
CA LYS A 2 -10.85 8.95 -13.29
C LYS A 2 -10.22 8.63 -11.94
N ILE A 3 -8.95 8.23 -11.95
CA ILE A 3 -8.16 7.97 -10.75
C ILE A 3 -7.23 9.16 -10.57
N TYR A 4 -7.25 9.75 -9.39
CA TYR A 4 -6.38 10.87 -9.04
C TYR A 4 -5.16 10.36 -8.29
N GLN A 5 -3.99 10.88 -8.61
CA GLN A 5 -2.83 10.63 -7.79
C GLN A 5 -2.96 11.47 -6.50
N PHE A 6 -2.80 10.81 -5.37
CA PHE A 6 -2.78 11.49 -4.09
C PHE A 6 -1.52 12.36 -4.03
N PRO A 7 -1.65 13.64 -3.63
CA PRO A 7 -0.50 14.54 -3.61
C PRO A 7 0.55 14.05 -2.62
N THR A 8 1.81 14.28 -2.97
CA THR A 8 2.95 14.03 -2.08
C THR A 8 3.08 15.20 -1.12
N PHE A 9 2.52 15.09 0.06
CA PHE A 9 2.82 15.94 1.19
C PHE A 9 3.38 15.11 2.33
N ARG A 10 3.98 15.79 3.29
CA ARG A 10 4.58 15.11 4.44
C ARG A 10 3.50 14.39 5.24
N VAL A 11 3.70 13.11 5.45
CA VAL A 11 2.80 12.24 6.21
C VAL A 11 3.53 11.80 7.47
N GLU A 12 2.88 11.92 8.63
CA GLU A 12 3.42 11.43 9.90
C GLU A 12 3.32 9.91 9.98
N THR A 13 2.15 9.38 9.65
CA THR A 13 1.89 7.93 9.67
C THR A 13 1.04 7.48 8.51
N GLN A 14 1.29 6.26 8.05
CA GLN A 14 0.41 5.50 7.17
C GLN A 14 0.14 4.16 7.85
N LEU A 15 -1.13 3.83 8.05
CA LEU A 15 -1.57 2.55 8.60
C LEU A 15 -2.41 1.83 7.56
N PHE A 16 -1.92 0.68 7.13
CA PHE A 16 -2.66 -0.20 6.25
C PHE A 16 -3.41 -1.24 7.08
N HIS A 17 -4.72 -1.31 6.87
CA HIS A 17 -5.59 -2.30 7.49
C HIS A 17 -6.07 -3.26 6.42
N SER A 18 -5.68 -4.52 6.55
CA SER A 18 -6.21 -5.59 5.70
C SER A 18 -7.65 -5.92 6.11
N PRO A 19 -8.54 -6.27 5.17
CA PRO A 19 -9.83 -6.84 5.53
C PRO A 19 -9.59 -8.20 6.18
N GLY A 20 -10.31 -8.50 7.22
CA GLY A 20 -10.14 -9.79 7.92
C GLY A 20 -10.30 -9.69 9.42
N ALA A 21 -10.59 -8.51 9.94
CA ALA A 21 -11.19 -8.41 11.26
C ALA A 21 -12.52 -9.16 11.19
N GLY A 22 -12.53 -10.37 11.75
CA GLY A 22 -13.76 -11.13 11.84
C GLY A 22 -14.82 -10.35 12.60
N TYR A 23 -16.05 -10.41 12.17
CA TYR A 23 -17.17 -9.93 12.96
C TYR A 23 -17.22 -10.77 14.24
N ASP A 24 -17.11 -10.10 15.39
CA ASP A 24 -17.39 -10.71 16.66
C ASP A 24 -18.92 -10.96 16.74
N GLY A 25 -19.31 -12.20 16.50
CA GLY A 25 -20.70 -12.64 16.60
C GLY A 25 -21.15 -12.83 18.05
N GLY A 26 -20.33 -12.43 19.03
CA GLY A 26 -20.60 -12.58 20.44
C GLY A 26 -20.27 -13.96 20.98
N LEU A 27 -20.70 -14.22 22.21
CA LEU A 27 -20.49 -15.51 22.88
C LEU A 27 -21.71 -16.43 22.66
N THR A 28 -21.43 -17.68 22.34
CA THR A 28 -22.46 -18.72 22.38
C THR A 28 -22.92 -18.94 23.82
N SER A 29 -24.09 -19.58 24.01
CA SER A 29 -24.58 -19.96 25.33
C SER A 29 -23.61 -20.87 26.12
N GLY A 30 -22.65 -21.51 25.43
CA GLY A 30 -21.57 -22.29 26.01
C GLY A 30 -20.27 -21.49 26.27
N GLY A 31 -20.28 -20.18 26.09
CA GLY A 31 -19.12 -19.30 26.33
C GLY A 31 -18.05 -19.33 25.24
N ALA A 32 -18.30 -19.99 24.11
CA ALA A 32 -17.39 -19.95 22.97
C ALA A 32 -17.61 -18.66 22.15
N GLN A 33 -16.52 -17.96 21.83
CA GLN A 33 -16.57 -16.79 20.96
C GLN A 33 -16.80 -17.24 19.51
N PHE A 34 -17.81 -16.67 18.87
CA PHE A 34 -18.09 -16.92 17.46
C PHE A 34 -17.52 -15.78 16.63
N ILE A 35 -16.44 -16.07 15.90
CA ILE A 35 -15.84 -15.13 14.97
C ILE A 35 -16.18 -15.58 13.55
N THR A 36 -16.92 -14.76 12.82
CA THR A 36 -17.13 -15.01 11.39
C THR A 36 -16.06 -14.24 10.62
N PRO A 37 -15.11 -14.92 9.96
CA PRO A 37 -14.19 -14.23 9.08
C PRO A 37 -14.99 -13.60 7.94
N GLU A 38 -14.70 -12.36 7.59
CA GLU A 38 -15.21 -11.69 6.41
C GLU A 38 -14.23 -11.87 5.24
N PRO A 39 -14.27 -12.99 4.50
CA PRO A 39 -13.41 -13.20 3.36
C PRO A 39 -13.90 -12.29 2.23
N GLY A 40 -13.24 -11.20 2.00
CA GLY A 40 -13.58 -10.31 0.89
C GLY A 40 -13.91 -8.87 1.28
N GLY A 41 -13.77 -8.51 2.55
CA GLY A 41 -13.84 -7.12 3.00
C GLY A 41 -12.87 -6.20 2.23
N PHE A 42 -13.03 -4.89 2.40
CA PHE A 42 -12.18 -3.90 1.75
C PHE A 42 -11.02 -3.52 2.67
N SER A 43 -9.81 -3.45 2.09
CA SER A 43 -8.67 -2.87 2.78
C SER A 43 -8.90 -1.39 3.04
N MET A 44 -8.30 -0.88 4.12
CA MET A 44 -8.33 0.54 4.44
C MET A 44 -6.91 1.08 4.60
N LEU A 45 -6.74 2.33 4.22
CA LEU A 45 -5.50 3.07 4.43
C LEU A 45 -5.81 4.33 5.22
N GLU A 46 -5.27 4.42 6.41
CA GLU A 46 -5.31 5.64 7.20
C GLU A 46 -4.03 6.43 7.00
N ILE A 47 -4.18 7.71 6.71
CA ILE A 47 -3.09 8.66 6.51
C ILE A 47 -3.26 9.78 7.53
N ALA A 48 -2.27 9.95 8.41
CA ALA A 48 -2.16 11.13 9.26
C ALA A 48 -1.19 12.12 8.61
N PRO A 49 -1.69 13.22 8.04
CA PRO A 49 -0.84 14.24 7.46
C PRO A 49 -0.04 14.95 8.54
N ALA A 50 1.21 15.31 8.23
CA ALA A 50 1.99 16.21 9.07
C ALA A 50 1.42 17.63 9.01
N LEU A 51 1.88 18.48 9.92
CA LEU A 51 1.59 19.90 9.88
C LEU A 51 2.05 20.48 8.53
N ILE A 52 1.15 21.15 7.83
CA ILE A 52 1.45 21.83 6.59
C ILE A 52 1.93 23.23 6.93
N ASP A 53 3.22 23.45 6.77
CA ASP A 53 3.90 24.70 7.09
C ASP A 53 4.39 25.45 5.83
N THR A 54 4.08 24.91 4.64
CA THR A 54 4.53 25.47 3.39
C THR A 54 3.39 26.06 2.57
N GLU A 55 3.64 27.17 1.89
CA GLU A 55 2.70 27.79 0.96
C GLU A 55 2.28 26.84 -0.19
N TRP A 56 3.10 25.83 -0.47
CA TRP A 56 2.86 24.86 -1.56
C TRP A 56 1.89 23.76 -1.17
N ASP A 57 1.88 23.35 0.09
CA ASP A 57 1.08 22.21 0.54
C ASP A 57 -0.35 22.60 0.94
N ALA A 58 -0.58 23.85 1.34
CA ALA A 58 -1.91 24.34 1.70
C ALA A 58 -2.94 24.25 0.54
N PRO A 59 -2.61 24.64 -0.71
CA PRO A 59 -3.50 24.43 -1.84
C PRO A 59 -3.79 22.97 -2.14
N LEU A 60 -2.81 22.06 -1.90
CA LEU A 60 -3.00 20.62 -2.08
C LEU A 60 -4.00 20.04 -1.08
N ALA A 61 -3.94 20.46 0.18
CA ALA A 61 -4.93 20.08 1.20
C ALA A 61 -6.33 20.54 0.78
N SER A 62 -6.47 21.78 0.34
CA SER A 62 -7.75 22.33 -0.17
C SER A 62 -8.25 21.56 -1.39
N TRP A 63 -7.35 21.15 -2.28
CA TRP A 63 -7.70 20.35 -3.45
C TRP A 63 -8.22 18.97 -3.05
N ILE A 64 -7.59 18.28 -2.07
CA ILE A 64 -8.09 17.00 -1.54
C ILE A 64 -9.51 17.21 -1.00
N MET A 65 -9.73 18.24 -0.21
CA MET A 65 -11.04 18.56 0.36
C MET A 65 -12.11 18.78 -0.73
N SER A 66 -11.73 19.34 -1.88
CA SER A 66 -12.66 19.52 -3.01
C SER A 66 -13.02 18.21 -3.72
N LYS A 67 -12.27 17.12 -3.48
CA LYS A 67 -12.43 15.81 -4.15
C LYS A 67 -12.98 14.72 -3.24
N ILE A 68 -13.44 15.07 -2.05
CA ILE A 68 -13.92 14.12 -1.03
C ILE A 68 -15.12 13.28 -1.52
N SER A 69 -16.00 13.83 -2.35
CA SER A 69 -17.22 13.15 -2.74
C SER A 69 -17.00 12.10 -3.83
N GLY A 70 -16.62 10.89 -3.44
CA GLY A 70 -16.66 9.69 -4.29
C GLY A 70 -15.54 9.55 -5.32
N GLN A 71 -14.53 10.40 -5.28
CA GLN A 71 -13.38 10.28 -6.17
C GLN A 71 -12.43 9.17 -5.71
N VAL A 72 -11.77 8.53 -6.68
CA VAL A 72 -10.77 7.48 -6.41
C VAL A 72 -9.39 8.09 -6.44
N PHE A 73 -8.61 7.77 -5.43
CA PHE A 73 -7.23 8.18 -5.30
C PHE A 73 -6.29 6.98 -5.37
N ARG A 74 -5.11 7.21 -5.88
CA ARG A 74 -4.00 6.28 -5.85
C ARG A 74 -2.90 6.85 -4.95
N VAL A 75 -2.58 6.12 -3.89
CA VAL A 75 -1.61 6.51 -2.86
C VAL A 75 -0.46 5.51 -2.87
N ARG A 76 0.76 6.00 -2.87
CA ARG A 76 1.92 5.12 -2.74
C ARG A 76 2.15 4.81 -1.27
N LEU A 77 2.21 3.52 -0.93
CA LEU A 77 2.49 3.11 0.44
C LEU A 77 3.95 3.37 0.79
N ALA A 78 4.20 3.71 2.05
CA ALA A 78 5.55 3.75 2.57
C ALA A 78 6.17 2.34 2.50
N PRO A 79 7.45 2.20 2.10
CA PRO A 79 8.11 0.91 2.12
C PRO A 79 8.29 0.46 3.57
N SER A 80 8.18 -0.86 3.80
CA SER A 80 8.59 -1.39 5.10
C SER A 80 10.09 -1.10 5.35
N PRO A 81 10.52 -0.96 6.60
CA PRO A 81 11.93 -0.69 6.91
C PRO A 81 12.88 -1.72 6.28
N GLN A 82 12.50 -3.00 6.30
CA GLN A 82 13.32 -4.07 5.73
C GLN A 82 13.50 -3.91 4.22
N ILE A 83 12.43 -3.56 3.51
CA ILE A 83 12.50 -3.28 2.07
C ILE A 83 13.30 -2.01 1.81
N ALA A 84 13.13 -0.97 2.61
CA ALA A 84 13.90 0.27 2.48
C ALA A 84 15.40 0.05 2.71
N PHE A 85 15.78 -0.77 3.69
CA PHE A 85 17.18 -1.08 3.98
C PHE A 85 17.83 -2.02 2.97
N SER A 86 17.07 -2.81 2.23
CA SER A 86 17.60 -3.67 1.18
C SER A 86 18.19 -2.89 -0.01
N ARG A 87 17.94 -1.60 -0.10
CA ARG A 87 18.59 -0.68 -1.06
C ARG A 87 20.11 -0.84 -1.13
N GLN A 88 20.74 -1.18 -0.02
CA GLN A 88 22.19 -1.35 0.05
C GLN A 88 22.70 -2.66 -0.58
N ARG A 89 21.80 -3.56 -0.99
CA ARG A 89 22.16 -4.91 -1.45
C ARG A 89 21.98 -5.16 -2.96
N GLY A 90 21.88 -4.12 -3.78
CA GLY A 90 21.87 -4.29 -5.24
C GLY A 90 20.50 -4.33 -5.88
N MET A 91 19.51 -3.68 -5.31
CA MET A 91 18.23 -3.44 -6.01
C MET A 91 18.50 -2.74 -7.34
N VAL A 92 17.76 -3.14 -8.37
CA VAL A 92 17.88 -2.59 -9.72
C VAL A 92 17.67 -1.08 -9.66
N ALA A 93 18.75 -0.38 -9.58
CA ALA A 93 18.78 1.06 -9.64
C ALA A 93 18.48 1.49 -11.08
N VAL A 94 17.57 2.44 -11.24
CA VAL A 94 17.22 2.95 -12.57
C VAL A 94 18.28 3.96 -13.00
N PRO A 95 19.08 3.69 -14.04
CA PRO A 95 20.03 4.65 -14.58
C PRO A 95 19.30 5.80 -15.28
N TRP A 96 20.01 6.86 -15.61
CA TRP A 96 19.52 7.87 -16.53
C TRP A 96 19.12 7.24 -17.88
N SER A 97 18.30 7.94 -18.66
CA SER A 97 17.90 7.50 -20.00
C SER A 97 19.08 7.20 -20.94
N ASN A 98 20.25 7.71 -20.64
CA ASN A 98 21.53 7.43 -21.34
C ASN A 98 22.31 6.25 -20.73
N GLY A 99 21.79 5.56 -19.75
CA GLY A 99 22.41 4.42 -19.08
C GLY A 99 23.49 4.79 -18.04
N GLN A 100 23.72 6.07 -17.75
CA GLN A 100 24.72 6.52 -16.79
C GLN A 100 24.13 6.67 -15.37
N ALA A 101 24.96 6.39 -14.38
CA ALA A 101 24.69 6.71 -12.98
C ALA A 101 24.95 8.19 -12.68
N TRP A 102 24.55 8.66 -11.49
CA TRP A 102 24.98 9.96 -10.96
C TRP A 102 26.50 10.02 -10.78
N SER A 103 27.03 11.22 -10.64
CA SER A 103 28.47 11.44 -10.42
C SER A 103 29.01 10.74 -9.17
N ASN A 104 28.15 10.41 -8.21
CA ASN A 104 28.46 9.60 -7.02
C ASN A 104 28.24 8.08 -7.24
N GLN A 105 27.98 7.64 -8.48
CA GLN A 105 27.68 6.26 -8.87
C GLN A 105 26.34 5.72 -8.33
N GLU A 106 25.50 6.57 -7.74
CA GLU A 106 24.14 6.20 -7.38
C GLU A 106 23.21 6.36 -8.57
N ASN A 107 22.14 5.59 -8.56
CA ASN A 107 21.09 5.64 -9.56
C ASN A 107 19.77 6.09 -8.92
N TRP A 108 18.79 6.42 -9.75
CA TRP A 108 17.46 6.76 -9.25
C TRP A 108 16.81 5.59 -8.50
N ASP A 109 16.03 5.91 -7.48
CA ASP A 109 15.15 4.94 -6.84
C ASP A 109 14.18 4.36 -7.87
N GLY A 110 14.43 3.13 -8.28
CA GLY A 110 13.49 2.35 -9.08
C GLY A 110 12.27 1.95 -8.25
N ASP A 111 11.23 1.54 -8.95
CA ASP A 111 10.13 0.84 -8.28
C ASP A 111 10.66 -0.48 -7.71
N PHE A 112 10.35 -0.71 -6.44
CA PHE A 112 10.69 -1.96 -5.76
C PHE A 112 9.79 -3.05 -6.32
N THR A 113 10.25 -3.73 -7.35
CA THR A 113 9.48 -4.75 -8.05
C THR A 113 10.21 -6.09 -8.03
N ALA A 114 9.44 -7.14 -7.84
CA ALA A 114 9.77 -8.51 -8.15
C ALA A 114 8.88 -8.97 -9.31
N VAL A 115 9.02 -10.19 -9.76
CA VAL A 115 8.12 -10.77 -10.77
C VAL A 115 7.38 -11.96 -10.17
N TYR A 116 6.13 -12.16 -10.60
CA TYR A 116 5.40 -13.34 -10.16
C TYR A 116 5.98 -14.61 -10.80
N ALA A 117 6.38 -15.56 -9.96
CA ALA A 117 6.99 -16.82 -10.36
C ALA A 117 5.96 -17.87 -10.83
N ALA A 118 4.72 -17.74 -10.39
CA ALA A 118 3.62 -18.64 -10.76
C ALA A 118 2.35 -17.86 -11.05
N ALA A 119 1.53 -18.38 -11.96
CA ALA A 119 0.20 -17.86 -12.21
C ALA A 119 -0.73 -18.16 -11.03
N ALA A 120 -1.64 -17.25 -10.73
CA ALA A 120 -2.67 -17.43 -9.72
C ALA A 120 -4.01 -16.85 -10.20
N LEU A 121 -5.10 -17.53 -9.87
CA LEU A 121 -6.43 -17.10 -10.28
C LEU A 121 -7.02 -16.13 -9.27
N LYS A 122 -7.92 -15.29 -9.72
CA LYS A 122 -8.78 -14.48 -8.85
C LYS A 122 -9.44 -15.36 -7.78
N GLY A 123 -9.42 -14.91 -6.53
CA GLY A 123 -9.93 -15.63 -5.37
C GLY A 123 -8.90 -16.55 -4.69
N ALA A 124 -7.73 -16.78 -5.29
CA ALA A 124 -6.65 -17.50 -4.61
C ALA A 124 -6.15 -16.68 -3.41
N ILE A 125 -5.71 -17.39 -2.38
CA ILE A 125 -5.10 -16.82 -1.18
C ILE A 125 -3.58 -16.95 -1.19
N THR A 126 -3.02 -17.56 -2.23
CA THR A 126 -1.59 -17.77 -2.37
C THR A 126 -1.04 -17.09 -3.62
N MET A 127 0.15 -16.53 -3.51
CA MET A 127 0.93 -16.00 -4.61
C MET A 127 2.39 -16.38 -4.49
N SER A 128 3.07 -16.55 -5.61
CA SER A 128 4.51 -16.83 -5.64
C SER A 128 5.24 -15.78 -6.45
N PHE A 129 6.34 -15.27 -5.93
CA PHE A 129 7.15 -14.24 -6.58
C PHE A 129 8.65 -14.56 -6.50
N ASP A 130 9.36 -14.20 -7.55
CA ASP A 130 10.81 -14.33 -7.66
C ASP A 130 11.49 -13.05 -7.19
N LEU A 131 12.30 -13.18 -6.15
CA LEU A 131 13.08 -12.11 -5.53
C LEU A 131 14.55 -12.17 -5.89
N THR A 132 14.93 -12.77 -7.03
CA THR A 132 16.34 -13.01 -7.40
C THR A 132 17.17 -11.73 -7.36
N GLY A 133 16.59 -10.57 -7.69
CA GLY A 133 17.30 -9.28 -7.65
C GLY A 133 17.44 -8.65 -6.26
N VAL A 134 16.61 -9.05 -5.29
CA VAL A 134 16.49 -8.39 -3.98
C VAL A 134 16.73 -9.32 -2.79
N GLY A 135 16.67 -10.63 -3.01
CA GLY A 135 16.79 -11.64 -1.96
C GLY A 135 15.49 -11.85 -1.16
N PRO A 136 15.48 -12.81 -0.21
CA PRO A 136 14.32 -13.19 0.58
C PRO A 136 14.01 -12.15 1.69
N ILE A 137 13.58 -10.97 1.29
CA ILE A 137 13.37 -9.81 2.19
C ILE A 137 11.92 -9.59 2.60
N VAL A 138 10.97 -10.25 1.94
CA VAL A 138 9.56 -10.13 2.28
C VAL A 138 9.26 -11.00 3.50
N LEU A 139 8.58 -10.45 4.48
CA LEU A 139 8.24 -11.10 5.75
C LEU A 139 6.72 -11.01 5.96
N PRO A 140 6.15 -11.86 6.83
CA PRO A 140 4.78 -11.65 7.30
C PRO A 140 4.57 -10.24 7.82
N GLY A 141 3.44 -9.63 7.48
CA GLY A 141 3.13 -8.22 7.77
C GLY A 141 3.56 -7.23 6.71
N HIS A 142 4.35 -7.63 5.70
CA HIS A 142 4.63 -6.76 4.56
C HIS A 142 3.42 -6.66 3.64
N VAL A 143 3.31 -5.51 2.98
CA VAL A 143 2.29 -5.26 1.98
C VAL A 143 2.93 -5.32 0.59
N VAL A 144 2.36 -6.14 -0.28
CA VAL A 144 2.78 -6.30 -1.67
C VAL A 144 1.61 -5.94 -2.60
N GLY A 145 1.89 -5.69 -3.86
CA GLY A 145 0.85 -5.27 -4.80
C GLY A 145 0.93 -5.89 -6.17
N HIS A 146 -0.23 -5.96 -6.82
CA HIS A 146 -0.37 -6.31 -8.22
C HIS A 146 -1.29 -5.29 -8.91
N GLY A 147 -0.74 -4.53 -9.86
CA GLY A 147 -1.50 -3.45 -10.51
C GLY A 147 -1.93 -2.36 -9.53
N SER A 148 -3.24 -2.26 -9.27
CA SER A 148 -3.86 -1.31 -8.34
C SER A 148 -4.26 -1.92 -7.01
N GLU A 149 -4.08 -3.21 -6.84
CA GLU A 149 -4.47 -3.96 -5.66
C GLU A 149 -3.29 -4.14 -4.70
N THR A 150 -3.62 -4.18 -3.42
CA THR A 150 -2.68 -4.37 -2.31
C THR A 150 -3.07 -5.59 -1.48
N TYR A 151 -2.07 -6.33 -1.03
CA TYR A 151 -2.23 -7.56 -0.28
C TYR A 151 -1.28 -7.57 0.91
N LEU A 152 -1.79 -7.91 2.08
CA LEU A 152 -0.97 -8.18 3.25
C LEU A 152 -0.43 -9.61 3.14
N VAL A 153 0.84 -9.79 3.41
CA VAL A 153 1.47 -11.11 3.53
C VAL A 153 1.23 -11.63 4.94
N ASP A 154 0.43 -12.70 5.05
CA ASP A 154 0.15 -13.34 6.34
C ASP A 154 1.24 -14.35 6.70
N GLU A 155 1.63 -15.17 5.73
CA GLU A 155 2.69 -16.15 5.85
C GLU A 155 3.53 -16.18 4.58
N ILE A 156 4.79 -16.59 4.69
CA ILE A 156 5.67 -16.76 3.54
C ILE A 156 6.66 -17.90 3.78
N SER A 157 6.89 -18.69 2.75
CA SER A 157 7.92 -19.70 2.71
C SER A 157 8.84 -19.46 1.50
N TYR A 158 10.10 -19.84 1.62
CA TYR A 158 11.10 -19.62 0.60
C TYR A 158 11.73 -20.92 0.11
N VAL A 159 11.89 -21.03 -1.23
CA VAL A 159 12.73 -22.01 -1.87
C VAL A 159 13.73 -21.24 -2.74
N GLY A 160 14.96 -21.10 -2.26
CA GLY A 160 15.94 -20.18 -2.86
C GLY A 160 15.45 -18.73 -2.79
N ASN A 161 15.36 -18.07 -3.94
CA ASN A 161 14.84 -16.69 -4.05
C ASN A 161 13.35 -16.62 -4.39
N VAL A 162 12.68 -17.77 -4.51
CA VAL A 162 11.22 -17.77 -4.77
C VAL A 162 10.48 -17.86 -3.45
N GLY A 163 9.69 -16.82 -3.19
CA GLY A 163 8.78 -16.75 -2.05
C GLY A 163 7.38 -17.20 -2.44
N THR A 164 6.77 -18.07 -1.64
CA THR A 164 5.34 -18.42 -1.75
C THR A 164 4.64 -17.88 -0.51
N ALA A 165 3.75 -16.92 -0.71
CA ALA A 165 3.06 -16.21 0.33
C ALA A 165 1.58 -16.58 0.39
N ILE A 166 1.03 -16.64 1.62
CA ILE A 166 -0.39 -16.56 1.89
C ILE A 166 -0.72 -15.10 2.11
N VAL A 167 -1.78 -14.61 1.49
CA VAL A 167 -2.12 -13.19 1.48
C VAL A 167 -3.57 -12.92 1.78
N THR A 168 -3.81 -11.75 2.35
CA THR A 168 -5.13 -11.19 2.64
C THR A 168 -5.23 -9.78 2.05
N PRO A 169 -6.31 -9.44 1.36
CA PRO A 169 -7.46 -10.26 0.96
C PRO A 169 -7.12 -11.29 -0.12
N PRO A 170 -8.03 -12.21 -0.46
CA PRO A 170 -7.90 -13.07 -1.64
C PRO A 170 -7.69 -12.26 -2.92
N LEU A 171 -6.97 -12.80 -3.88
CA LEU A 171 -6.61 -12.10 -5.12
C LEU A 171 -7.83 -11.51 -5.82
N ARG A 172 -7.78 -10.22 -6.12
CA ARG A 172 -8.87 -9.48 -6.77
C ARG A 172 -8.91 -9.71 -8.29
N ARG A 173 -7.80 -10.15 -8.88
CA ARG A 173 -7.65 -10.46 -10.31
C ARG A 173 -6.71 -11.63 -10.53
N ASN A 174 -6.68 -12.13 -11.77
CA ASN A 174 -5.70 -13.14 -12.18
C ASN A 174 -4.31 -12.51 -12.24
N ILE A 175 -3.33 -13.30 -11.89
CA ILE A 175 -1.90 -12.99 -11.98
C ILE A 175 -1.29 -13.95 -13.02
N ALA A 176 -0.52 -13.40 -13.95
CA ALA A 176 0.26 -14.19 -14.89
C ALA A 176 1.72 -14.32 -14.41
N VAL A 177 2.39 -15.36 -14.87
CA VAL A 177 3.84 -15.50 -14.67
C VAL A 177 4.55 -14.34 -15.36
N GLY A 178 5.49 -13.72 -14.66
CA GLY A 178 6.25 -12.57 -15.17
C GLY A 178 5.59 -11.21 -14.96
N ASP A 179 4.35 -11.17 -14.46
CA ASP A 179 3.75 -9.89 -14.03
C ASP A 179 4.55 -9.26 -12.90
N ASN A 180 4.50 -7.93 -12.78
CA ASN A 180 5.19 -7.20 -11.74
C ASN A 180 4.50 -7.36 -10.39
N CYS A 181 5.26 -7.77 -9.39
CA CYS A 181 4.93 -7.72 -7.98
C CYS A 181 5.56 -6.47 -7.37
N TYR A 182 4.76 -5.51 -6.94
CA TYR A 182 5.25 -4.27 -6.33
C TYR A 182 5.50 -4.49 -4.84
N LEU A 183 6.75 -4.37 -4.40
CA LEU A 183 7.14 -4.43 -2.99
C LEU A 183 6.90 -3.09 -2.26
N ARG A 184 6.63 -2.05 -3.02
CA ARG A 184 6.11 -0.77 -2.55
C ARG A 184 4.85 -0.44 -3.36
N PRO A 185 3.72 -1.03 -2.99
CA PRO A 185 2.52 -0.98 -3.80
C PRO A 185 1.83 0.37 -3.77
N TRP A 186 0.91 0.53 -4.70
CA TRP A 186 -0.03 1.62 -4.74
C TRP A 186 -1.36 1.16 -4.14
N PHE A 187 -1.83 1.87 -3.14
CA PHE A 187 -3.19 1.70 -2.65
C PHE A 187 -4.15 2.54 -3.47
N THR A 188 -5.21 1.92 -3.97
CA THR A 188 -6.26 2.61 -4.72
C THR A 188 -7.55 2.58 -3.91
N GLY A 189 -8.02 3.76 -3.52
CA GLY A 189 -9.17 3.84 -2.63
C GLY A 189 -9.96 5.14 -2.75
N ARG A 190 -11.13 5.15 -2.11
CA ARG A 190 -11.98 6.32 -1.96
C ARG A 190 -11.91 6.83 -0.53
N ILE A 191 -11.97 8.14 -0.37
CA ILE A 191 -12.05 8.74 0.96
C ILE A 191 -13.38 8.33 1.60
N ASN A 192 -13.30 7.68 2.76
CA ASN A 192 -14.46 7.14 3.47
C ASN A 192 -14.95 8.10 4.57
N ASN A 193 -14.06 8.88 5.16
CA ASN A 193 -14.34 9.78 6.27
C ASN A 193 -14.41 11.26 5.85
N GLY A 194 -14.83 11.56 4.63
CA GLY A 194 -14.83 12.93 4.08
C GLY A 194 -15.56 13.97 4.93
N ALA A 195 -16.60 13.58 5.65
CA ALA A 195 -17.34 14.47 6.55
C ALA A 195 -16.54 14.87 7.81
N ASP A 196 -15.58 14.00 8.21
CA ASP A 196 -14.80 14.18 9.43
C ASP A 196 -13.45 14.86 9.18
N ILE A 197 -13.03 14.95 7.91
CA ILE A 197 -11.79 15.62 7.53
C ILE A 197 -12.00 17.13 7.68
N ARG A 198 -11.39 17.69 8.71
CA ARG A 198 -11.39 19.12 8.96
C ARG A 198 -9.97 19.63 8.98
N SER A 199 -9.74 20.75 8.33
CA SER A 199 -8.47 21.46 8.42
C SER A 199 -8.55 22.45 9.58
N ALA A 200 -7.63 22.32 10.53
CA ALA A 200 -7.43 23.32 11.58
C ALA A 200 -6.32 24.27 11.14
N TYR A 201 -6.57 25.56 11.33
CA TYR A 201 -5.57 26.61 11.14
C TYR A 201 -5.04 27.03 12.50
N ASP A 202 -3.73 27.12 12.65
CA ASP A 202 -3.14 27.73 13.84
C ASP A 202 -3.01 29.24 13.67
N ASN A 203 -2.59 29.93 14.75
CA ASN A 203 -2.41 31.36 14.75
C ASN A 203 -1.28 31.86 13.83
N MET A 204 -0.46 30.96 13.31
CA MET A 204 0.63 31.23 12.36
C MET A 204 0.24 30.95 10.92
N GLY A 205 -1.00 30.50 10.69
CA GLY A 205 -1.50 30.17 9.36
C GLY A 205 -1.14 28.76 8.86
N HIS A 206 -0.57 27.92 9.71
CA HIS A 206 -0.33 26.53 9.35
C HIS A 206 -1.64 25.75 9.31
N VAL A 207 -1.70 24.78 8.41
CA VAL A 207 -2.86 23.91 8.24
C VAL A 207 -2.52 22.52 8.73
N LYS A 208 -3.30 21.99 9.68
CA LYS A 208 -3.25 20.58 10.05
C LYS A 208 -4.51 19.90 9.53
N PRO A 209 -4.43 19.15 8.41
CA PRO A 209 -5.55 18.35 7.96
C PRO A 209 -5.86 17.25 8.98
N GLY A 210 -7.13 16.88 9.08
CA GLY A 210 -7.53 15.70 9.84
C GLY A 210 -7.04 14.41 9.17
N ASN A 211 -7.10 13.31 9.91
CA ASN A 211 -6.77 12.00 9.35
C ASN A 211 -7.67 11.67 8.17
N ILE A 212 -7.07 11.11 7.14
CA ILE A 212 -7.73 10.71 5.90
C ILE A 212 -7.81 9.20 5.89
N VAL A 213 -9.03 8.66 5.81
CA VAL A 213 -9.26 7.22 5.68
C VAL A 213 -9.72 6.91 4.27
N LEU A 214 -8.94 6.10 3.57
CA LEU A 214 -9.29 5.59 2.25
C LEU A 214 -9.74 4.13 2.38
N GLN A 215 -10.88 3.82 1.77
CA GLN A 215 -11.38 2.46 1.60
C GLN A 215 -11.03 1.97 0.20
N GLU A 216 -10.55 0.74 0.09
CA GLU A 216 -10.21 0.10 -1.19
C GLU A 216 -11.31 0.30 -2.23
N ALA A 217 -10.91 0.70 -3.43
CA ALA A 217 -11.76 0.72 -4.60
C ALA A 217 -11.28 -0.34 -5.58
N VAL A 218 -12.04 -1.40 -5.73
CA VAL A 218 -11.79 -2.40 -6.77
C VAL A 218 -12.16 -1.78 -8.12
N VAL A 219 -11.18 -1.65 -9.01
CA VAL A 219 -11.29 -0.92 -10.28
C VAL A 219 -11.10 -1.85 -11.49
#